data_5bf8df08a79e8c9b6fc34832739c47b7
#
_entry.id   5bf8df08a79e8c9b6fc34832739c47b7
#
_cell.length_a   1.000
_cell.length_b   1.000
_cell.length_c   1.000
_cell.angle_alpha   90.00
_cell.angle_beta   90.00
_cell.angle_gamma   90.00
#
_symmetry.space_group_name_H-M   'P 1'
#
loop_
_entity.id
_entity.type
_entity.pdbx_description
1 polymer ?
#
loop_
_entity_poly.entity_id
_entity_poly.type
_entity_poly.pdbx_seq_one_letter_code
_entity_poly.pdbx_strand_id
1 'polypeptide(L)'
;MIIQIQNSTKRYLYLFIVLILFSACKNQTAEKGTFGYDLAFLKQYHADLVLLKDPSTGAQLIVLPAYQGRVMTSTADGEKGMSFGWINYDLIAEQTFSERFTALGGEERFWLGPEGGQFALYFKKGTDFTFNNWYVPKAIDSEPFNLVSSSATEAKFTKSMHLENYTGTGFDIRVNRTISLLDQKAVNEFLGLELSSDIRSVGFQSQNIITNTGSNTWDKQTGLLSIWVLSMLKSNDQTNVIIPYKKGDTSSMGKIVTDDYFGKLGTERLKIEDGYLLFKADAKQRSKIGVSPKRALPIAGSYDAENKVLTIAQFSLPEGITDYVNSTWKMQDDPFVGDAVNAYTDGPIDGKQMGKFYELESSSPALSLASGANAEHIHRTIHLSGPVDKLNEISLKLFGLSLDQLKF
;
A
#
# COMPACT_ATOMS: atom_id res chain seq x y z
N MET A 1 79.16 53.42 43.11
CA MET A 1 77.84 54.03 42.93
C MET A 1 77.23 53.37 41.69
N ILE A 2 76.48 52.32 41.94
CA ILE A 2 75.95 51.40 40.87
C ILE A 2 74.47 51.67 40.76
N ILE A 3 74.04 52.12 39.61
CA ILE A 3 72.63 52.34 39.30
C ILE A 3 72.05 51.04 38.77
N GLN A 4 71.10 50.46 39.52
CA GLN A 4 70.32 49.32 39.06
C GLN A 4 69.19 49.79 38.09
N ILE A 5 69.20 49.27 36.89
CA ILE A 5 68.11 49.43 35.91
C ILE A 5 67.16 48.25 36.14
N GLN A 6 65.97 48.54 36.66
CA GLN A 6 64.91 47.58 36.76
C GLN A 6 64.22 47.43 35.38
N ASN A 7 64.41 46.27 34.75
CA ASN A 7 63.64 45.88 33.56
C ASN A 7 62.28 45.29 33.97
N SER A 8 61.25 46.05 33.82
CA SER A 8 59.84 45.54 33.93
C SER A 8 59.40 44.83 32.66
N THR A 9 59.50 43.53 32.64
CA THR A 9 58.92 42.74 31.63
C THR A 9 57.39 42.65 31.78
N LYS A 10 56.67 43.45 31.01
CA LYS A 10 55.21 43.27 30.87
C LYS A 10 54.92 41.95 30.20
N ARG A 11 54.50 40.96 30.95
CA ARG A 11 53.88 39.72 30.42
C ARG A 11 52.52 40.08 29.89
N TYR A 12 52.37 40.15 28.55
CA TYR A 12 51.07 40.12 27.86
C TYR A 12 50.56 38.72 27.95
N LEU A 13 49.60 38.50 28.85
CA LEU A 13 48.82 37.31 28.94
C LEU A 13 47.81 37.39 27.77
N TYR A 14 48.14 36.75 26.63
CA TYR A 14 47.18 36.52 25.57
C TYR A 14 46.17 35.48 26.06
N LEU A 15 45.03 35.96 26.53
CA LEU A 15 43.85 35.11 26.74
C LEU A 15 43.35 34.67 25.37
N PHE A 16 43.79 33.50 24.90
CA PHE A 16 43.17 32.83 23.77
C PHE A 16 41.78 32.39 24.23
N ILE A 17 40.77 33.21 24.03
CA ILE A 17 39.38 32.82 24.09
C ILE A 17 39.15 31.98 22.83
N VAL A 18 39.35 30.67 22.96
CA VAL A 18 38.86 29.70 21.97
C VAL A 18 37.33 29.72 22.09
N LEU A 19 36.71 30.55 21.28
CA LEU A 19 35.26 30.44 21.00
C LEU A 19 35.08 29.09 20.31
N ILE A 20 34.82 28.05 21.09
CA ILE A 20 34.25 26.81 20.59
C ILE A 20 32.85 27.19 20.14
N LEU A 21 32.72 27.52 18.86
CA LEU A 21 31.45 27.52 18.16
C LEU A 21 30.98 26.06 18.16
N PHE A 22 30.31 25.66 19.24
CA PHE A 22 29.37 24.58 19.18
C PHE A 22 28.31 25.02 18.14
N SER A 23 28.58 24.71 16.88
CA SER A 23 27.53 24.54 15.92
C SER A 23 26.66 23.43 16.48
N ALA A 24 25.74 23.78 17.37
CA ALA A 24 24.61 22.96 17.66
C ALA A 24 23.91 22.83 16.31
N CYS A 25 24.23 21.76 15.58
CA CYS A 25 23.27 21.20 14.62
C CYS A 25 22.01 21.02 15.47
N LYS A 26 21.12 22.02 15.47
CA LYS A 26 19.73 21.79 15.81
C LYS A 26 19.34 20.65 14.88
N ASN A 27 19.29 19.42 15.40
CA ASN A 27 18.53 18.36 14.76
C ASN A 27 17.14 18.98 14.60
N GLN A 28 16.90 19.53 13.41
CA GLN A 28 15.59 20.05 13.04
C GLN A 28 14.75 18.79 13.03
N THR A 29 13.95 18.58 14.09
CA THR A 29 13.00 17.47 14.13
C THR A 29 12.17 17.57 12.88
N ALA A 30 12.21 16.53 12.06
CA ALA A 30 11.48 16.51 10.81
C ALA A 30 9.98 16.77 11.10
N GLU A 31 9.34 17.54 10.26
CA GLU A 31 7.94 17.93 10.42
C GLU A 31 7.02 16.71 10.22
N LYS A 32 6.01 16.55 11.06
CA LYS A 32 5.03 15.47 10.95
C LYS A 32 4.30 15.56 9.59
N GLY A 33 4.21 14.44 8.89
CA GLY A 33 3.65 14.36 7.54
C GLY A 33 4.72 14.30 6.44
N THR A 34 5.99 14.61 6.77
CA THR A 34 7.11 14.43 5.86
C THR A 34 7.69 13.01 5.95
N PHE A 35 8.33 12.57 4.89
CA PHE A 35 8.99 11.27 4.83
C PHE A 35 10.12 11.15 5.88
N GLY A 36 10.88 12.20 6.11
CA GLY A 36 11.95 12.22 7.12
C GLY A 36 11.42 12.01 8.53
N TYR A 37 10.24 12.53 8.86
CA TYR A 37 9.58 12.26 10.14
C TYR A 37 9.24 10.78 10.29
N ASP A 38 8.62 10.18 9.26
CA ASP A 38 8.23 8.78 9.26
C ASP A 38 9.45 7.86 9.29
N LEU A 39 10.51 8.21 8.55
CA LEU A 39 11.78 7.49 8.57
C LEU A 39 12.42 7.49 9.95
N ALA A 40 12.49 8.65 10.59
CA ALA A 40 13.05 8.78 11.93
C ALA A 40 12.22 8.00 12.97
N PHE A 41 10.90 8.09 12.89
CA PHE A 41 9.99 7.34 13.74
C PHE A 41 10.15 5.83 13.55
N LEU A 42 10.06 5.33 12.31
CA LEU A 42 10.15 3.90 12.05
C LEU A 42 11.52 3.32 12.42
N LYS A 43 12.61 4.05 12.22
CA LYS A 43 13.96 3.63 12.67
C LYS A 43 14.08 3.45 14.18
N GLN A 44 13.29 4.16 14.95
CA GLN A 44 13.29 4.03 16.42
C GLN A 44 12.77 2.65 16.86
N TYR A 45 11.83 2.06 16.10
CA TYR A 45 11.18 0.80 16.46
C TYR A 45 11.64 -0.40 15.61
N HIS A 46 12.26 -0.16 14.45
CA HIS A 46 12.66 -1.18 13.47
C HIS A 46 14.10 -0.97 13.01
N ALA A 47 15.05 -1.65 13.65
CA ALA A 47 16.46 -1.58 13.30
C ALA A 47 16.76 -2.26 11.93
N ASP A 48 15.90 -3.17 11.49
CA ASP A 48 15.98 -3.94 10.24
C ASP A 48 15.29 -3.23 9.04
N LEU A 49 14.87 -1.97 9.22
CA LEU A 49 14.25 -1.16 8.20
C LEU A 49 15.12 -1.09 6.94
N VAL A 50 14.52 -1.35 5.78
CA VAL A 50 15.16 -1.19 4.46
C VAL A 50 14.68 0.12 3.84
N LEU A 51 15.65 1.01 3.55
CA LEU A 51 15.42 2.26 2.84
C LEU A 51 15.88 2.07 1.38
N LEU A 52 14.93 2.10 0.44
CA LEU A 52 15.24 2.16 -0.98
C LEU A 52 15.24 3.61 -1.43
N LYS A 53 16.21 3.99 -2.25
CA LYS A 53 16.44 5.38 -2.67
C LYS A 53 16.98 5.46 -4.09
N ASP A 54 16.33 6.29 -4.91
CA ASP A 54 16.88 6.73 -6.18
C ASP A 54 17.73 7.99 -5.96
N PRO A 55 19.04 7.94 -6.18
CA PRO A 55 19.92 9.09 -5.96
C PRO A 55 19.68 10.23 -6.96
N SER A 56 19.02 9.95 -8.10
CA SER A 56 18.84 10.92 -9.20
C SER A 56 17.59 11.78 -9.05
N THR A 57 16.53 11.29 -8.41
CA THR A 57 15.22 11.95 -8.35
C THR A 57 14.83 12.39 -6.96
N GLY A 58 15.41 11.82 -5.92
CA GLY A 58 14.97 12.00 -4.54
C GLY A 58 13.81 11.08 -4.14
N ALA A 59 13.32 10.22 -5.03
CA ALA A 59 12.32 9.21 -4.73
C ALA A 59 12.88 8.20 -3.70
N GLN A 60 12.10 7.91 -2.68
CA GLN A 60 12.49 6.99 -1.61
C GLN A 60 11.29 6.20 -1.14
N LEU A 61 11.53 5.00 -0.61
CA LEU A 61 10.51 4.25 0.11
C LEU A 61 11.10 3.43 1.27
N ILE A 62 10.28 3.20 2.27
CA ILE A 62 10.61 2.43 3.47
C ILE A 62 9.91 1.09 3.40
N VAL A 63 10.70 0.01 3.52
CA VAL A 63 10.18 -1.37 3.56
C VAL A 63 10.55 -2.02 4.89
N LEU A 64 9.58 -2.68 5.53
CA LEU A 64 9.79 -3.37 6.80
C LEU A 64 9.70 -4.89 6.65
N PRO A 65 10.82 -5.62 6.85
CA PRO A 65 10.81 -7.08 6.95
C PRO A 65 9.87 -7.58 8.05
N ALA A 66 9.88 -6.90 9.22
CA ALA A 66 9.04 -7.19 10.37
C ALA A 66 7.53 -7.21 10.04
N TYR A 67 7.11 -6.49 9.01
CA TYR A 67 5.73 -6.37 8.55
C TYR A 67 5.54 -6.97 7.14
N GLN A 68 6.01 -8.19 6.91
CA GLN A 68 5.85 -8.97 5.66
C GLN A 68 6.49 -8.30 4.41
N GLY A 69 7.61 -7.58 4.56
CA GLY A 69 8.17 -6.78 3.47
C GLY A 69 7.20 -5.69 3.00
N ARG A 70 6.44 -5.12 3.95
CA ARG A 70 5.45 -4.05 3.70
C ARG A 70 6.13 -2.77 3.32
N VAL A 71 5.67 -2.11 2.26
CA VAL A 71 6.02 -0.72 1.98
C VAL A 71 5.25 0.15 2.97
N MET A 72 5.96 0.78 3.90
CA MET A 72 5.30 1.62 4.91
C MET A 72 4.91 2.96 4.35
N THR A 73 5.82 3.60 3.62
CA THR A 73 5.55 4.87 2.97
C THR A 73 6.61 5.17 1.91
N SER A 74 6.26 6.01 0.97
CA SER A 74 7.13 6.55 -0.07
C SER A 74 7.11 8.08 -0.11
N THR A 75 8.04 8.66 -0.85
CA THR A 75 8.09 10.08 -1.15
C THR A 75 8.70 10.32 -2.53
N ALA A 76 8.26 11.38 -3.19
CA ALA A 76 8.80 11.83 -4.48
C ALA A 76 9.88 12.92 -4.35
N ASP A 77 10.13 13.47 -3.14
CA ASP A 77 10.94 14.69 -2.95
C ASP A 77 11.84 14.62 -1.71
N GLY A 78 12.47 13.48 -1.49
CA GLY A 78 13.41 13.28 -0.38
C GLY A 78 12.78 13.35 1.00
N GLU A 79 13.61 13.52 2.04
CA GLU A 79 13.15 13.49 3.43
C GLU A 79 12.19 14.64 3.79
N LYS A 80 12.25 15.76 3.08
CA LYS A 80 11.34 16.90 3.28
C LYS A 80 10.04 16.76 2.51
N GLY A 81 9.98 15.81 1.57
CA GLY A 81 8.80 15.54 0.76
C GLY A 81 7.66 14.95 1.57
N MET A 82 6.46 15.01 0.98
CA MET A 82 5.27 14.38 1.53
C MET A 82 5.49 12.86 1.66
N SER A 83 4.96 12.30 2.72
CA SER A 83 4.86 10.88 2.97
C SER A 83 3.47 10.39 2.57
N PHE A 84 3.36 9.41 1.67
CA PHE A 84 2.08 9.01 1.06
C PHE A 84 1.34 7.93 1.85
N GLY A 85 2.06 7.00 2.49
CA GLY A 85 1.46 5.94 3.30
C GLY A 85 0.79 6.46 4.57
N TRP A 86 -0.35 5.88 4.94
CA TRP A 86 -0.90 6.06 6.27
C TRP A 86 -0.17 5.16 7.27
N ILE A 87 0.24 5.71 8.41
CA ILE A 87 1.01 5.03 9.46
C ILE A 87 0.29 5.21 10.79
N ASN A 88 0.06 4.10 11.50
CA ASN A 88 -0.48 4.12 12.86
C ASN A 88 0.67 4.21 13.87
N TYR A 89 1.06 5.43 14.20
CA TYR A 89 2.18 5.70 15.09
C TYR A 89 1.98 5.10 16.49
N ASP A 90 0.76 5.17 17.00
CA ASP A 90 0.45 4.71 18.37
C ASP A 90 0.60 3.20 18.47
N LEU A 91 0.00 2.42 17.55
CA LEU A 91 0.13 0.97 17.55
C LEU A 91 1.57 0.50 17.30
N ILE A 92 2.33 1.22 16.46
CA ILE A 92 3.75 0.89 16.25
C ILE A 92 4.56 1.19 17.50
N ALA A 93 4.30 2.30 18.19
CA ALA A 93 4.99 2.66 19.43
C ALA A 93 4.66 1.72 20.60
N GLU A 94 3.46 1.19 20.66
CA GLU A 94 3.04 0.21 21.66
C GLU A 94 3.75 -1.14 21.52
N GLN A 95 4.29 -1.48 20.33
CA GLN A 95 4.96 -2.76 20.04
C GLN A 95 4.13 -3.98 20.42
N THR A 96 2.80 -3.86 20.41
CA THR A 96 1.86 -4.92 20.71
C THR A 96 1.05 -5.29 19.47
N PHE A 97 0.79 -6.59 19.30
CA PHE A 97 -0.05 -7.07 18.22
C PHE A 97 -1.40 -7.53 18.77
N SER A 98 -2.45 -7.12 18.09
CA SER A 98 -3.79 -7.63 18.36
C SER A 98 -3.90 -9.11 17.95
N GLU A 99 -4.66 -9.90 18.69
CA GLU A 99 -4.96 -11.28 18.30
C GLU A 99 -5.82 -11.38 17.02
N ARG A 100 -6.48 -10.28 16.66
CA ARG A 100 -7.40 -10.26 15.51
C ARG A 100 -6.77 -9.60 14.29
N PHE A 101 -6.34 -8.37 14.42
CA PHE A 101 -5.71 -7.57 13.36
C PHE A 101 -5.03 -6.35 13.96
N THR A 102 -3.84 -6.05 13.47
CA THR A 102 -3.10 -4.86 13.89
C THR A 102 -2.99 -3.90 12.72
N ALA A 103 -3.81 -2.84 12.76
CA ALA A 103 -3.86 -1.83 11.70
C ALA A 103 -2.64 -0.88 11.78
N LEU A 104 -1.44 -1.41 11.48
CA LEU A 104 -0.17 -0.67 11.55
C LEU A 104 -0.02 0.38 10.45
N GLY A 105 -0.83 0.28 9.39
CA GLY A 105 -0.69 1.09 8.19
C GLY A 105 0.18 0.43 7.14
N GLY A 106 0.70 1.25 6.26
CA GLY A 106 1.57 0.83 5.16
C GLY A 106 0.94 1.05 3.79
N GLU A 107 1.72 1.64 2.93
CA GLU A 107 1.33 2.02 1.58
C GLU A 107 1.05 0.83 0.67
N GLU A 108 1.63 -0.35 0.99
CA GLU A 108 1.32 -1.60 0.32
C GLU A 108 1.55 -2.80 1.24
N ARG A 109 0.54 -3.65 1.40
CA ARG A 109 0.54 -4.88 2.18
C ARG A 109 0.31 -6.09 1.28
N PHE A 110 0.93 -7.21 1.64
CA PHE A 110 0.69 -8.53 1.03
C PHE A 110 -0.26 -9.34 1.91
N TRP A 111 -1.38 -9.73 1.35
CA TRP A 111 -2.30 -10.69 1.94
C TRP A 111 -2.64 -11.81 0.95
N LEU A 112 -3.43 -12.78 1.41
CA LEU A 112 -3.99 -13.85 0.60
C LEU A 112 -5.51 -13.86 0.77
N GLY A 113 -6.24 -14.04 -0.31
CA GLY A 113 -7.68 -14.28 -0.29
C GLY A 113 -8.02 -15.77 -0.41
N PRO A 114 -9.30 -16.13 -0.14
CA PRO A 114 -10.45 -15.26 0.12
C PRO A 114 -10.57 -14.82 1.60
N GLU A 115 -11.16 -13.63 1.78
CA GLU A 115 -11.43 -13.11 3.12
C GLU A 115 -12.67 -13.75 3.75
N GLY A 116 -13.72 -13.97 2.99
CA GLY A 116 -15.00 -14.53 3.44
C GLY A 116 -15.39 -15.80 2.67
N GLY A 117 -16.52 -16.37 3.06
CA GLY A 117 -17.08 -17.58 2.45
C GLY A 117 -16.49 -18.88 2.98
N GLN A 118 -16.96 -19.99 2.43
CA GLN A 118 -16.60 -21.35 2.88
C GLN A 118 -15.11 -21.68 2.76
N PHE A 119 -14.34 -20.91 2.01
CA PHE A 119 -12.90 -21.09 1.85
C PHE A 119 -12.07 -19.97 2.49
N ALA A 120 -12.70 -19.14 3.33
CA ALA A 120 -12.06 -18.00 3.98
C ALA A 120 -10.83 -18.41 4.82
N LEU A 121 -9.79 -17.57 4.77
CA LEU A 121 -8.62 -17.68 5.65
C LEU A 121 -8.80 -16.91 6.97
N TYR A 122 -9.82 -16.04 7.06
CA TYR A 122 -10.00 -15.03 8.12
C TYR A 122 -11.11 -15.40 9.12
N PHE A 123 -11.61 -16.61 9.06
CA PHE A 123 -12.62 -17.14 9.97
C PHE A 123 -12.28 -18.57 10.35
N LYS A 124 -12.42 -18.87 11.64
CA LYS A 124 -12.24 -20.25 12.12
C LYS A 124 -13.43 -21.12 11.72
N LYS A 125 -13.19 -22.37 11.43
CA LYS A 125 -14.22 -23.36 11.08
C LYS A 125 -15.39 -23.33 12.07
N GLY A 126 -16.61 -23.24 11.52
CA GLY A 126 -17.85 -23.28 12.29
C GLY A 126 -18.23 -21.96 12.99
N THR A 127 -17.49 -20.86 12.77
CA THR A 127 -17.88 -19.55 13.29
C THR A 127 -18.75 -18.79 12.27
N ASP A 128 -19.61 -17.89 12.77
CA ASP A 128 -20.36 -16.99 11.90
C ASP A 128 -19.46 -15.93 11.26
N PHE A 129 -19.80 -15.50 10.04
CA PHE A 129 -19.10 -14.44 9.32
C PHE A 129 -19.44 -13.06 9.87
N THR A 130 -19.00 -12.78 11.08
CA THR A 130 -19.21 -11.52 11.79
C THR A 130 -17.87 -10.88 12.14
N PHE A 131 -17.87 -9.56 12.32
CA PHE A 131 -16.65 -8.83 12.70
C PHE A 131 -16.01 -9.38 13.98
N ASN A 132 -16.80 -9.92 14.93
CA ASN A 132 -16.27 -10.48 16.17
C ASN A 132 -15.47 -11.77 15.98
N ASN A 133 -15.76 -12.53 14.93
CA ASN A 133 -15.09 -13.80 14.60
C ASN A 133 -13.97 -13.60 13.54
N TRP A 134 -13.92 -12.42 12.90
CA TRP A 134 -12.91 -12.11 11.90
C TRP A 134 -11.53 -11.91 12.54
N TYR A 135 -10.50 -12.47 11.94
CA TYR A 135 -9.11 -12.30 12.32
C TYR A 135 -8.22 -12.39 11.10
N VAL A 136 -7.02 -11.82 11.15
CA VAL A 136 -5.99 -11.99 10.11
C VAL A 136 -5.01 -13.06 10.56
N PRO A 137 -4.70 -14.07 9.73
CA PRO A 137 -3.68 -15.06 10.06
C PRO A 137 -2.33 -14.41 10.39
N LYS A 138 -1.71 -14.79 11.50
CA LYS A 138 -0.45 -14.18 11.98
C LYS A 138 0.66 -14.19 10.94
N ALA A 139 0.72 -15.23 10.11
CA ALA A 139 1.73 -15.34 9.05
C ALA A 139 1.70 -14.20 8.02
N ILE A 140 0.55 -13.53 7.86
CA ILE A 140 0.36 -12.39 6.94
C ILE A 140 -0.01 -11.08 7.67
N ASP A 141 -0.04 -11.06 9.01
CA ASP A 141 -0.32 -9.85 9.81
C ASP A 141 0.89 -9.41 10.66
N SER A 142 1.38 -10.30 11.53
CA SER A 142 2.32 -9.96 12.59
C SER A 142 3.65 -10.73 12.55
N GLU A 143 3.78 -11.77 11.72
CA GLU A 143 5.04 -12.49 11.57
C GLU A 143 5.92 -11.86 10.49
N PRO A 144 7.26 -11.75 10.72
CA PRO A 144 8.16 -11.15 9.74
C PRO A 144 8.35 -12.04 8.50
N PHE A 145 8.69 -11.42 7.37
CA PHE A 145 9.30 -12.09 6.23
C PHE A 145 10.82 -11.95 6.31
N ASN A 146 11.53 -13.00 5.89
CA ASN A 146 12.99 -12.99 5.88
C ASN A 146 13.49 -12.14 4.72
N LEU A 147 14.32 -11.15 5.01
CA LEU A 147 15.05 -10.39 4.00
C LEU A 147 16.12 -11.30 3.37
N VAL A 148 16.03 -11.55 2.08
CA VAL A 148 16.97 -12.37 1.31
C VAL A 148 18.14 -11.52 0.81
N SER A 149 17.81 -10.34 0.26
CA SER A 149 18.80 -9.38 -0.24
C SER A 149 18.19 -7.99 -0.36
N SER A 150 19.04 -6.96 -0.33
CA SER A 150 18.64 -5.59 -0.65
C SER A 150 19.74 -4.86 -1.40
N SER A 151 19.33 -3.92 -2.23
CA SER A 151 20.19 -2.97 -2.95
C SER A 151 19.68 -1.54 -2.69
N ALA A 152 20.19 -0.55 -3.41
CA ALA A 152 19.69 0.82 -3.34
C ALA A 152 18.22 0.95 -3.77
N THR A 153 17.76 0.09 -4.70
CA THR A 153 16.44 0.21 -5.34
C THR A 153 15.60 -1.05 -5.28
N GLU A 154 16.07 -2.13 -4.66
CA GLU A 154 15.34 -3.40 -4.61
C GLU A 154 15.53 -4.10 -3.26
N ALA A 155 14.47 -4.74 -2.76
CA ALA A 155 14.52 -5.62 -1.60
C ALA A 155 13.72 -6.90 -1.87
N LYS A 156 14.30 -8.05 -1.52
CA LYS A 156 13.71 -9.38 -1.73
C LYS A 156 13.45 -10.07 -0.40
N PHE A 157 12.28 -10.65 -0.30
CA PHE A 157 11.80 -11.32 0.91
C PHE A 157 11.30 -12.72 0.60
N THR A 158 11.36 -13.59 1.60
CA THR A 158 10.77 -14.93 1.54
C THR A 158 10.12 -15.32 2.85
N LYS A 159 9.06 -16.10 2.78
CA LYS A 159 8.37 -16.69 3.95
C LYS A 159 7.78 -18.04 3.55
N SER A 160 8.02 -19.05 4.36
CA SER A 160 7.23 -20.28 4.33
C SER A 160 6.19 -20.23 5.43
N MET A 161 4.96 -20.65 5.13
CA MET A 161 3.84 -20.63 6.07
C MET A 161 2.87 -21.79 5.80
N HIS A 162 2.12 -22.14 6.81
CA HIS A 162 0.97 -23.01 6.73
C HIS A 162 -0.29 -22.23 7.09
N LEU A 163 -1.30 -22.29 6.24
CA LEU A 163 -2.61 -21.67 6.47
C LEU A 163 -3.70 -22.73 6.34
N GLU A 164 -4.76 -22.60 7.09
CA GLU A 164 -5.95 -23.43 7.00
C GLU A 164 -7.15 -22.56 6.67
N ASN A 165 -7.99 -22.99 5.73
CA ASN A 165 -9.21 -22.28 5.40
C ASN A 165 -10.39 -22.72 6.29
N TYR A 166 -11.51 -22.03 6.17
CA TYR A 166 -12.74 -22.26 6.96
C TYR A 166 -13.25 -23.71 6.90
N THR A 167 -13.09 -24.43 5.78
CA THR A 167 -13.48 -25.82 5.66
C THR A 167 -12.46 -26.81 6.27
N GLY A 168 -11.27 -26.33 6.64
CA GLY A 168 -10.21 -27.14 7.25
C GLY A 168 -9.20 -27.67 6.24
N THR A 169 -9.14 -27.11 5.04
CA THR A 169 -8.09 -27.43 4.06
C THR A 169 -6.82 -26.67 4.40
N GLY A 170 -5.70 -27.40 4.55
CA GLY A 170 -4.38 -26.85 4.81
C GLY A 170 -3.63 -26.49 3.51
N PHE A 171 -2.92 -25.38 3.54
CA PHE A 171 -2.09 -24.86 2.46
C PHE A 171 -0.66 -24.62 2.97
N ASP A 172 0.30 -25.40 2.47
CA ASP A 172 1.72 -25.14 2.67
C ASP A 172 2.21 -24.22 1.54
N ILE A 173 2.68 -23.04 1.92
CA ILE A 173 2.93 -21.94 0.97
C ILE A 173 4.35 -21.42 1.18
N ARG A 174 5.09 -21.19 0.10
CA ARG A 174 6.24 -20.29 0.11
C ARG A 174 5.90 -19.03 -0.65
N VAL A 175 6.10 -17.89 -0.01
CA VAL A 175 6.01 -16.57 -0.61
C VAL A 175 7.43 -16.09 -0.95
N ASN A 176 7.62 -15.59 -2.17
CA ASN A 176 8.76 -14.77 -2.56
C ASN A 176 8.21 -13.41 -3.00
N ARG A 177 8.67 -12.35 -2.35
CA ARG A 177 8.20 -10.99 -2.59
C ARG A 177 9.39 -10.09 -2.91
N THR A 178 9.32 -9.38 -4.03
CA THR A 178 10.32 -8.37 -4.42
C THR A 178 9.66 -7.00 -4.45
N ILE A 179 10.26 -6.03 -3.76
CA ILE A 179 9.88 -4.62 -3.83
C ILE A 179 10.96 -3.89 -4.60
N SER A 180 10.59 -3.21 -5.67
CA SER A 180 11.50 -2.43 -6.51
C SER A 180 11.04 -0.98 -6.59
N LEU A 181 11.93 -0.06 -6.25
CA LEU A 181 11.76 1.37 -6.53
C LEU A 181 12.02 1.59 -8.02
N LEU A 182 11.07 2.21 -8.71
CA LEU A 182 11.14 2.47 -10.15
C LEU A 182 11.93 3.76 -10.41
N ASP A 183 12.81 3.74 -11.39
CA ASP A 183 13.41 4.97 -11.91
C ASP A 183 12.42 5.74 -12.79
N GLN A 184 12.78 6.98 -13.14
CA GLN A 184 11.90 7.87 -13.93
C GLN A 184 11.55 7.26 -15.29
N LYS A 185 12.49 6.53 -15.91
CA LYS A 185 12.26 5.89 -17.21
C LYS A 185 11.19 4.79 -17.09
N ALA A 186 11.31 3.93 -16.10
CA ALA A 186 10.32 2.87 -15.84
C ALA A 186 8.95 3.47 -15.50
N VAL A 187 8.88 4.54 -14.71
CA VAL A 187 7.62 5.25 -14.43
C VAL A 187 6.99 5.75 -15.74
N ASN A 188 7.76 6.41 -16.60
CA ASN A 188 7.28 6.89 -17.90
C ASN A 188 6.77 5.75 -18.80
N GLU A 189 7.53 4.65 -18.87
CA GLU A 189 7.14 3.46 -19.65
C GLU A 189 5.83 2.84 -19.16
N PHE A 190 5.66 2.67 -17.83
CA PHE A 190 4.43 2.10 -17.27
C PHE A 190 3.21 3.02 -17.42
N LEU A 191 3.42 4.33 -17.37
CA LEU A 191 2.35 5.29 -17.63
C LEU A 191 2.07 5.48 -19.13
N GLY A 192 2.98 5.08 -20.02
CA GLY A 192 2.88 5.29 -21.46
C GLY A 192 2.96 6.77 -21.84
N LEU A 193 3.68 7.58 -21.05
CA LEU A 193 3.83 9.02 -21.26
C LEU A 193 5.13 9.54 -20.64
N GLU A 194 5.66 10.63 -21.18
CA GLU A 194 6.79 11.36 -20.60
C GLU A 194 6.27 12.40 -19.59
N LEU A 195 6.72 12.29 -18.35
CA LEU A 195 6.40 13.27 -17.31
C LEU A 195 7.22 14.54 -17.50
N SER A 196 6.59 15.69 -17.34
CA SER A 196 7.31 16.96 -17.34
C SER A 196 8.19 17.10 -16.09
N SER A 197 9.24 17.92 -16.18
CA SER A 197 10.16 18.20 -15.07
C SER A 197 9.49 18.82 -13.84
N ASP A 198 8.29 19.39 -14.01
CA ASP A 198 7.51 19.99 -12.93
C ASP A 198 6.73 18.96 -12.12
N ILE A 199 6.62 17.73 -12.61
CA ILE A 199 5.98 16.63 -11.90
C ILE A 199 7.04 15.89 -11.06
N ARG A 200 6.80 15.84 -9.77
CA ARG A 200 7.51 14.95 -8.84
C ARG A 200 6.83 13.60 -8.84
N SER A 201 7.62 12.55 -8.95
CA SER A 201 7.09 11.18 -8.97
C SER A 201 7.87 10.24 -8.06
N VAL A 202 7.16 9.32 -7.47
CA VAL A 202 7.72 8.08 -6.91
C VAL A 202 6.86 6.93 -7.39
N GLY A 203 7.50 5.91 -7.94
CA GLY A 203 6.85 4.67 -8.34
C GLY A 203 7.56 3.47 -7.73
N PHE A 204 6.80 2.48 -7.32
CA PHE A 204 7.35 1.20 -6.91
C PHE A 204 6.48 0.05 -7.40
N GLN A 205 7.10 -1.11 -7.49
CA GLN A 205 6.47 -2.37 -7.89
C GLN A 205 6.68 -3.41 -6.83
N SER A 206 5.64 -4.15 -6.50
CA SER A 206 5.77 -5.44 -5.83
C SER A 206 5.53 -6.58 -6.82
N GLN A 207 6.44 -7.53 -6.84
CA GLN A 207 6.31 -8.83 -7.48
C GLN A 207 6.09 -9.86 -6.40
N ASN A 208 4.93 -10.50 -6.41
CA ASN A 208 4.51 -11.43 -5.38
C ASN A 208 4.33 -12.80 -6.01
N ILE A 209 5.15 -13.76 -5.62
CA ILE A 209 5.10 -15.15 -6.10
C ILE A 209 4.74 -16.04 -4.94
N ILE A 210 3.68 -16.87 -5.09
CA ILE A 210 3.39 -17.94 -4.15
C ILE A 210 3.63 -19.29 -4.80
N THR A 211 4.21 -20.21 -4.06
CA THR A 211 4.47 -21.60 -4.46
C THR A 211 3.70 -22.53 -3.56
N ASN A 212 2.95 -23.48 -4.12
CA ASN A 212 2.40 -24.60 -3.38
C ASN A 212 3.56 -25.55 -2.99
N THR A 213 3.95 -25.55 -1.73
CA THR A 213 5.00 -26.45 -1.20
C THR A 213 4.45 -27.70 -0.54
N GLY A 214 3.11 -27.82 -0.48
CA GLY A 214 2.43 -29.04 -0.01
C GLY A 214 2.39 -30.15 -1.06
N SER A 215 1.92 -31.31 -0.65
CA SER A 215 1.81 -32.49 -1.52
C SER A 215 0.55 -32.48 -2.40
N ASN A 216 -0.49 -31.76 -1.99
CA ASN A 216 -1.79 -31.76 -2.63
C ASN A 216 -1.93 -30.61 -3.64
N THR A 217 -2.59 -30.84 -4.76
CA THR A 217 -3.02 -29.78 -5.68
C THR A 217 -4.11 -28.95 -5.02
N TRP A 218 -4.05 -27.62 -5.15
CA TRP A 218 -5.15 -26.74 -4.78
C TRP A 218 -6.23 -26.80 -5.86
N ASP A 219 -7.45 -27.06 -5.47
CA ASP A 219 -8.59 -27.23 -6.37
C ASP A 219 -9.86 -26.49 -5.86
N LYS A 220 -10.84 -26.34 -6.76
CA LYS A 220 -12.08 -25.65 -6.44
C LYS A 220 -12.94 -26.32 -5.38
N GLN A 221 -12.78 -27.62 -5.14
CA GLN A 221 -13.59 -28.37 -4.18
C GLN A 221 -13.10 -28.13 -2.75
N THR A 222 -11.81 -27.95 -2.60
CA THR A 222 -11.14 -27.75 -1.32
C THR A 222 -10.80 -26.29 -1.03
N GLY A 223 -10.95 -25.43 -2.03
CA GLY A 223 -10.68 -24.00 -1.98
C GLY A 223 -9.40 -23.60 -2.74
N LEU A 224 -9.42 -22.41 -3.29
CA LEU A 224 -8.29 -21.78 -3.98
C LEU A 224 -7.89 -20.51 -3.24
N LEU A 225 -6.62 -20.16 -3.35
CA LEU A 225 -6.10 -18.91 -2.82
C LEU A 225 -5.94 -17.87 -3.94
N SER A 226 -5.89 -16.60 -3.57
CA SER A 226 -5.42 -15.51 -4.42
C SER A 226 -4.34 -14.71 -3.71
N ILE A 227 -3.41 -14.12 -4.46
CA ILE A 227 -2.56 -13.06 -3.94
C ILE A 227 -3.43 -11.80 -3.91
N TRP A 228 -3.44 -11.12 -2.78
CA TRP A 228 -4.23 -9.91 -2.55
C TRP A 228 -3.32 -8.80 -2.01
N VAL A 229 -3.17 -7.74 -2.79
CA VAL A 229 -2.35 -6.58 -2.45
C VAL A 229 -3.27 -5.43 -2.07
N LEU A 230 -3.01 -4.82 -0.91
CA LEU A 230 -3.81 -3.74 -0.33
C LEU A 230 -2.91 -2.57 0.05
N SER A 231 -3.39 -1.36 -0.17
CA SER A 231 -2.75 -0.14 0.32
C SER A 231 -3.46 0.39 1.58
N MET A 232 -2.77 1.22 2.36
CA MET A 232 -3.37 2.17 3.32
C MET A 232 -2.77 3.54 3.03
N LEU A 233 -3.46 4.31 2.22
CA LEU A 233 -3.04 5.64 1.78
C LEU A 233 -3.74 6.72 2.61
N LYS A 234 -3.07 7.85 2.83
CA LYS A 234 -3.63 8.98 3.59
C LYS A 234 -4.87 9.52 2.91
N SER A 235 -5.94 9.72 3.67
CA SER A 235 -7.23 10.22 3.21
C SER A 235 -7.51 11.62 3.77
N ASN A 236 -8.21 12.43 2.99
CA ASN A 236 -8.82 13.69 3.43
C ASN A 236 -10.19 13.89 2.76
N ASP A 237 -10.85 14.99 3.07
CA ASP A 237 -12.22 15.29 2.60
C ASP A 237 -12.33 15.41 1.07
N GLN A 238 -11.22 15.63 0.37
CA GLN A 238 -11.15 15.82 -1.08
C GLN A 238 -10.50 14.65 -1.82
N THR A 239 -10.34 13.51 -1.15
CA THR A 239 -9.79 12.29 -1.77
C THR A 239 -10.90 11.48 -2.44
N ASN A 240 -10.73 11.19 -3.72
CA ASN A 240 -11.65 10.37 -4.50
C ASN A 240 -10.88 9.30 -5.28
N VAL A 241 -11.43 8.10 -5.33
CA VAL A 241 -10.92 6.98 -6.12
C VAL A 241 -11.64 6.93 -7.45
N ILE A 242 -10.87 6.62 -8.51
CA ILE A 242 -11.37 6.34 -9.84
C ILE A 242 -11.01 4.92 -10.25
N ILE A 243 -11.99 4.17 -10.74
CA ILE A 243 -11.79 2.84 -11.33
C ILE A 243 -12.44 2.83 -12.71
N PRO A 244 -11.66 2.87 -13.80
CA PRO A 244 -12.19 2.68 -15.13
C PRO A 244 -12.63 1.22 -15.33
N TYR A 245 -13.69 0.99 -16.11
CA TYR A 245 -14.21 -0.33 -16.36
C TYR A 245 -14.59 -0.56 -17.84
N LYS A 246 -14.58 -1.82 -18.27
CA LYS A 246 -15.01 -2.23 -19.60
C LYS A 246 -16.52 -2.11 -19.71
N LYS A 247 -16.98 -1.28 -20.68
CA LYS A 247 -18.40 -1.17 -21.04
C LYS A 247 -18.90 -2.44 -21.71
N GLY A 248 -20.18 -2.67 -21.66
CA GLY A 248 -20.85 -3.79 -22.32
C GLY A 248 -22.09 -4.25 -21.60
N ASP A 249 -22.79 -5.19 -22.17
CA ASP A 249 -24.05 -5.71 -21.67
C ASP A 249 -23.88 -6.44 -20.32
N THR A 250 -24.74 -6.14 -19.37
CA THR A 250 -24.76 -6.79 -18.06
C THR A 250 -25.14 -8.26 -18.11
N SER A 251 -25.86 -8.70 -19.12
CA SER A 251 -26.20 -10.13 -19.29
C SER A 251 -24.96 -11.00 -19.55
N SER A 252 -23.96 -10.47 -20.24
CA SER A 252 -22.71 -11.17 -20.57
C SER A 252 -21.55 -10.87 -19.61
N MET A 253 -21.44 -9.62 -19.16
CA MET A 253 -20.31 -9.13 -18.36
C MET A 253 -20.59 -9.04 -16.85
N GLY A 254 -21.84 -9.31 -16.43
CA GLY A 254 -22.25 -9.18 -15.04
C GLY A 254 -22.44 -7.71 -14.61
N LYS A 255 -22.67 -7.52 -13.32
CA LYS A 255 -22.81 -6.18 -12.71
C LYS A 255 -21.57 -5.31 -12.96
N ILE A 256 -21.75 -3.99 -13.02
CA ILE A 256 -20.65 -3.04 -13.22
C ILE A 256 -19.75 -3.00 -11.98
N VAL A 257 -20.35 -3.01 -10.78
CA VAL A 257 -19.65 -2.86 -9.52
C VAL A 257 -20.31 -3.70 -8.43
N THR A 258 -19.52 -4.26 -7.53
CA THR A 258 -19.94 -4.77 -6.23
C THR A 258 -19.83 -3.62 -5.23
N ASP A 259 -20.96 -3.20 -4.63
CA ASP A 259 -21.05 -2.01 -3.78
C ASP A 259 -21.84 -2.25 -2.50
N ASP A 260 -21.92 -3.52 -2.08
CA ASP A 260 -22.72 -3.97 -0.95
C ASP A 260 -21.93 -4.81 0.08
N TYR A 261 -20.60 -4.67 0.09
CA TYR A 261 -19.73 -5.37 1.06
C TYR A 261 -20.05 -5.03 2.51
N PHE A 262 -20.34 -3.76 2.80
CA PHE A 262 -20.70 -3.23 4.13
C PHE A 262 -22.05 -2.49 4.12
N GLY A 263 -22.92 -2.85 3.20
CA GLY A 263 -24.19 -2.19 2.91
C GLY A 263 -24.14 -1.43 1.58
N LYS A 264 -25.30 -1.30 0.95
CA LYS A 264 -25.45 -0.63 -0.35
C LYS A 264 -25.07 0.84 -0.25
N LEU A 265 -24.27 1.32 -1.21
CA LEU A 265 -23.84 2.70 -1.26
C LEU A 265 -24.83 3.60 -2.00
N GLY A 266 -25.01 4.83 -1.50
CA GLY A 266 -25.73 5.89 -2.18
C GLY A 266 -24.87 6.67 -3.16
N THR A 267 -25.51 7.51 -3.97
CA THR A 267 -24.84 8.32 -5.02
C THR A 267 -23.90 9.38 -4.44
N GLU A 268 -24.02 9.72 -3.18
CA GLU A 268 -23.11 10.61 -2.44
C GLU A 268 -21.75 9.94 -2.12
N ARG A 269 -21.67 8.61 -2.25
CA ARG A 269 -20.46 7.81 -2.00
C ARG A 269 -19.90 7.15 -3.25
N LEU A 270 -20.78 6.77 -4.20
CA LEU A 270 -20.42 6.06 -5.42
C LEU A 270 -21.21 6.62 -6.59
N LYS A 271 -20.51 7.13 -7.61
CA LYS A 271 -21.07 7.46 -8.92
C LYS A 271 -20.63 6.42 -9.92
N ILE A 272 -21.61 5.87 -10.65
CA ILE A 272 -21.39 4.93 -11.76
C ILE A 272 -21.59 5.72 -13.04
N GLU A 273 -20.51 6.09 -13.67
CA GLU A 273 -20.50 6.89 -14.90
C GLU A 273 -20.21 6.03 -16.14
N ASP A 274 -20.28 6.60 -17.32
CA ASP A 274 -20.08 5.88 -18.56
C ASP A 274 -18.58 5.50 -18.76
N GLY A 275 -18.21 4.31 -18.26
CA GLY A 275 -16.87 3.72 -18.39
C GLY A 275 -15.96 3.92 -17.18
N TYR A 276 -16.44 4.57 -16.10
CA TYR A 276 -15.68 4.70 -14.86
C TYR A 276 -16.58 4.76 -13.63
N LEU A 277 -15.99 4.43 -12.50
CA LEU A 277 -16.55 4.61 -11.16
C LEU A 277 -15.82 5.75 -10.48
N LEU A 278 -16.56 6.59 -9.78
CA LEU A 278 -16.00 7.56 -8.85
C LEU A 278 -16.47 7.22 -7.45
N PHE A 279 -15.52 6.94 -6.55
CA PHE A 279 -15.78 6.49 -5.19
C PHE A 279 -15.16 7.45 -4.18
N LYS A 280 -15.97 7.93 -3.24
CA LYS A 280 -15.53 8.89 -2.23
C LYS A 280 -14.72 8.21 -1.14
N ALA A 281 -13.46 8.61 -1.01
CA ALA A 281 -12.47 8.00 -0.13
C ALA A 281 -12.04 8.95 0.99
N ASP A 282 -13.00 9.53 1.72
CA ASP A 282 -12.82 10.60 2.71
C ASP A 282 -12.68 10.11 4.16
N ALA A 283 -12.64 8.80 4.37
CA ALA A 283 -12.57 8.14 5.67
C ALA A 283 -13.68 8.57 6.67
N LYS A 284 -14.87 8.94 6.16
CA LYS A 284 -16.03 9.33 6.98
C LYS A 284 -17.08 8.23 7.11
N GLN A 285 -17.08 7.28 6.18
CA GLN A 285 -17.99 6.15 6.18
C GLN A 285 -17.25 4.91 5.67
N ARG A 286 -17.18 3.85 6.49
CA ARG A 286 -16.61 2.58 6.07
C ARG A 286 -17.36 2.05 4.85
N SER A 287 -16.64 1.91 3.75
CA SER A 287 -17.22 1.52 2.45
C SER A 287 -16.22 0.74 1.64
N LYS A 288 -16.70 -0.19 0.81
CA LYS A 288 -15.87 -0.95 -0.14
C LYS A 288 -16.65 -1.16 -1.42
N ILE A 289 -15.93 -1.03 -2.55
CA ILE A 289 -16.41 -1.38 -3.88
C ILE A 289 -15.46 -2.37 -4.52
N GLY A 290 -15.99 -3.14 -5.50
CA GLY A 290 -15.18 -4.07 -6.26
C GLY A 290 -15.65 -4.20 -7.71
N VAL A 291 -14.70 -4.53 -8.59
CA VAL A 291 -14.95 -4.72 -10.02
C VAL A 291 -14.45 -6.09 -10.44
N SER A 292 -15.35 -6.88 -11.05
CA SER A 292 -15.04 -8.24 -11.50
C SER A 292 -14.00 -8.24 -12.64
N PRO A 293 -13.26 -9.34 -12.85
CA PRO A 293 -12.28 -9.43 -13.93
C PRO A 293 -12.85 -9.22 -15.33
N LYS A 294 -14.14 -9.50 -15.53
CA LYS A 294 -14.83 -9.24 -16.81
C LYS A 294 -14.95 -7.75 -17.11
N ARG A 295 -15.06 -6.93 -16.06
CA ARG A 295 -15.23 -5.47 -16.14
C ARG A 295 -13.93 -4.70 -15.89
N ALA A 296 -13.03 -5.24 -15.11
CA ALA A 296 -11.81 -4.56 -14.69
C ALA A 296 -10.90 -4.22 -15.89
N LEU A 297 -10.22 -3.08 -15.76
CA LEU A 297 -9.02 -2.74 -16.49
C LEU A 297 -7.83 -2.83 -15.51
N PRO A 298 -6.60 -3.07 -15.98
CA PRO A 298 -5.44 -3.28 -15.09
C PRO A 298 -4.91 -1.96 -14.47
N ILE A 299 -5.82 -1.04 -14.16
CA ILE A 299 -5.52 0.28 -13.62
C ILE A 299 -6.66 0.77 -12.72
N ALA A 300 -6.29 1.42 -11.63
CA ALA A 300 -7.14 2.24 -10.79
C ALA A 300 -6.34 3.48 -10.37
N GLY A 301 -7.00 4.47 -9.78
CA GLY A 301 -6.30 5.63 -9.28
C GLY A 301 -7.09 6.37 -8.23
N SER A 302 -6.49 7.43 -7.71
CA SER A 302 -7.14 8.39 -6.82
C SER A 302 -6.57 9.79 -7.02
N TYR A 303 -7.39 10.77 -6.75
CA TYR A 303 -6.97 12.16 -6.72
C TYR A 303 -7.27 12.79 -5.36
N ASP A 304 -6.21 13.26 -4.72
CA ASP A 304 -6.26 14.10 -3.53
C ASP A 304 -6.14 15.56 -4.00
N ALA A 305 -7.28 16.24 -4.06
CA ALA A 305 -7.33 17.60 -4.58
C ALA A 305 -6.73 18.64 -3.60
N GLU A 306 -6.71 18.34 -2.30
CA GLU A 306 -6.11 19.20 -1.26
C GLU A 306 -4.59 19.25 -1.41
N ASN A 307 -3.96 18.10 -1.54
CA ASN A 307 -2.50 17.97 -1.65
C ASN A 307 -2.00 17.94 -3.09
N LYS A 308 -2.89 17.94 -4.08
CA LYS A 308 -2.56 17.86 -5.52
C LYS A 308 -1.73 16.61 -5.83
N VAL A 309 -2.21 15.47 -5.37
CA VAL A 309 -1.59 14.16 -5.59
C VAL A 309 -2.50 13.30 -6.44
N LEU A 310 -1.98 12.83 -7.57
CA LEU A 310 -2.60 11.81 -8.41
C LEU A 310 -1.87 10.49 -8.16
N THR A 311 -2.58 9.51 -7.60
CA THR A 311 -2.06 8.16 -7.36
C THR A 311 -2.59 7.22 -8.41
N ILE A 312 -1.72 6.37 -8.96
CA ILE A 312 -2.06 5.36 -9.96
C ILE A 312 -1.63 4.00 -9.41
N ALA A 313 -2.57 3.05 -9.41
CA ALA A 313 -2.30 1.64 -9.18
C ALA A 313 -2.45 0.88 -10.49
N GLN A 314 -1.44 0.08 -10.85
CA GLN A 314 -1.47 -0.84 -11.99
C GLN A 314 -1.18 -2.26 -11.49
N PHE A 315 -1.81 -3.27 -12.10
CA PHE A 315 -1.67 -4.64 -11.61
C PHE A 315 -1.82 -5.67 -12.72
N SER A 316 -1.34 -6.88 -12.45
CA SER A 316 -1.53 -8.03 -13.35
C SER A 316 -3.02 -8.37 -13.46
N LEU A 317 -3.53 -8.39 -14.67
CA LEU A 317 -4.90 -8.83 -15.00
C LEU A 317 -4.84 -9.74 -16.23
N PRO A 318 -4.63 -11.06 -16.06
CA PRO A 318 -4.50 -11.99 -17.16
C PRO A 318 -5.77 -12.04 -18.00
N GLU A 319 -5.62 -11.95 -19.32
CA GLU A 319 -6.73 -11.96 -20.24
C GLU A 319 -7.45 -13.31 -20.24
N GLY A 320 -8.78 -13.28 -20.33
CA GLY A 320 -9.62 -14.48 -20.43
C GLY A 320 -9.82 -15.27 -19.13
N ILE A 321 -9.10 -14.92 -18.05
CA ILE A 321 -9.26 -15.58 -16.74
C ILE A 321 -10.32 -14.83 -15.93
N THR A 322 -11.37 -15.53 -15.53
CA THR A 322 -12.52 -14.95 -14.83
C THR A 322 -12.75 -15.52 -13.43
N ASP A 323 -12.09 -16.60 -13.06
CA ASP A 323 -12.18 -17.17 -11.73
C ASP A 323 -11.34 -16.33 -10.76
N TYR A 324 -12.00 -15.61 -9.87
CA TYR A 324 -11.41 -14.84 -8.77
C TYR A 324 -12.11 -15.20 -7.47
N VAL A 325 -11.37 -15.34 -6.38
CA VAL A 325 -11.97 -15.71 -5.12
C VAL A 325 -12.94 -14.63 -4.62
N ASN A 326 -14.12 -15.06 -4.19
CA ASN A 326 -15.15 -14.18 -3.65
C ASN A 326 -14.89 -13.98 -2.15
N SER A 327 -14.69 -12.74 -1.72
CA SER A 327 -14.34 -12.38 -0.35
C SER A 327 -15.52 -11.88 0.50
N THR A 328 -16.76 -12.02 0.01
CA THR A 328 -17.96 -11.61 0.80
C THR A 328 -18.15 -12.49 2.03
N TRP A 329 -18.54 -11.87 3.15
CA TRP A 329 -18.65 -12.53 4.45
C TRP A 329 -19.97 -13.29 4.61
N LYS A 330 -20.15 -14.34 3.82
CA LYS A 330 -21.29 -15.27 3.87
C LYS A 330 -20.94 -16.56 3.17
N MET A 331 -21.72 -17.63 3.41
CA MET A 331 -21.68 -18.82 2.55
C MET A 331 -22.07 -18.40 1.12
N GLN A 332 -21.37 -18.91 0.12
CA GLN A 332 -21.45 -18.46 -1.27
C GLN A 332 -21.86 -19.62 -2.18
N ASP A 333 -22.84 -19.38 -3.05
CA ASP A 333 -23.20 -20.35 -4.08
C ASP A 333 -22.10 -20.48 -5.14
N ASP A 334 -21.41 -19.36 -5.45
CA ASP A 334 -20.28 -19.30 -6.35
C ASP A 334 -19.09 -18.59 -5.70
N PRO A 335 -18.13 -19.35 -5.12
CA PRO A 335 -16.98 -18.81 -4.41
C PRO A 335 -15.87 -18.26 -5.32
N PHE A 336 -16.02 -18.36 -6.66
CA PHE A 336 -15.00 -17.94 -7.62
C PHE A 336 -15.48 -16.80 -8.56
N VAL A 337 -16.56 -16.13 -8.23
CA VAL A 337 -17.02 -14.90 -8.90
C VAL A 337 -16.69 -13.66 -8.06
N GLY A 338 -15.42 -13.51 -7.72
CA GLY A 338 -14.90 -12.38 -6.97
C GLY A 338 -14.47 -11.21 -7.85
N ASP A 339 -13.91 -10.19 -7.19
CA ASP A 339 -13.46 -8.96 -7.82
C ASP A 339 -11.93 -8.96 -8.02
N ALA A 340 -11.46 -8.38 -9.13
CA ALA A 340 -10.05 -8.28 -9.48
C ALA A 340 -9.41 -7.00 -8.92
N VAL A 341 -10.20 -5.95 -8.76
CA VAL A 341 -9.80 -4.67 -8.19
C VAL A 341 -10.86 -4.19 -7.21
N ASN A 342 -10.42 -3.68 -6.07
CA ASN A 342 -11.28 -3.11 -5.05
C ASN A 342 -10.78 -1.73 -4.64
N ALA A 343 -11.67 -0.93 -4.07
CA ALA A 343 -11.34 0.25 -3.29
C ALA A 343 -12.09 0.21 -1.96
N TYR A 344 -11.39 0.60 -0.91
CA TYR A 344 -11.94 0.69 0.44
C TYR A 344 -11.65 2.08 1.02
N THR A 345 -12.53 2.56 1.85
CA THR A 345 -12.29 3.70 2.73
C THR A 345 -12.74 3.36 4.13
N ASP A 346 -11.89 3.67 5.10
CA ASP A 346 -12.25 3.48 6.50
C ASP A 346 -13.32 4.48 6.95
N GLY A 347 -13.88 4.24 8.11
CA GLY A 347 -14.89 5.10 8.72
C GLY A 347 -15.31 4.55 10.08
N PRO A 348 -16.01 5.34 10.89
CA PRO A 348 -16.43 4.93 12.22
C PRO A 348 -17.39 3.73 12.20
N ILE A 349 -17.11 2.74 13.06
CA ILE A 349 -18.01 1.65 13.42
C ILE A 349 -18.19 1.72 14.94
N ASP A 350 -19.41 1.87 15.41
CA ASP A 350 -19.71 2.01 16.84
C ASP A 350 -18.86 3.09 17.53
N GLY A 351 -18.62 4.20 16.81
CA GLY A 351 -17.84 5.33 17.30
C GLY A 351 -16.31 5.12 17.30
N LYS A 352 -15.81 3.98 16.81
CA LYS A 352 -14.38 3.67 16.69
C LYS A 352 -13.96 3.60 15.23
N GLN A 353 -12.79 4.11 14.92
CA GLN A 353 -12.19 4.10 13.59
C GLN A 353 -10.74 3.62 13.65
N MET A 354 -10.30 2.81 12.70
CA MET A 354 -8.90 2.38 12.61
C MET A 354 -7.99 3.55 12.23
N GLY A 355 -8.43 4.39 11.29
CA GLY A 355 -7.70 5.59 10.91
C GLY A 355 -8.26 6.30 9.67
N LYS A 356 -7.67 7.45 9.35
CA LYS A 356 -8.04 8.21 8.16
C LYS A 356 -7.25 7.70 6.95
N PHE A 357 -7.67 6.59 6.38
CA PHE A 357 -7.05 5.99 5.20
C PHE A 357 -8.08 5.44 4.21
N TYR A 358 -7.61 5.23 3.00
CA TYR A 358 -8.31 4.49 1.95
C TYR A 358 -7.35 3.48 1.33
N GLU A 359 -7.92 2.52 0.58
CA GLU A 359 -7.17 1.46 -0.06
C GLU A 359 -7.48 1.40 -1.56
N LEU A 360 -6.44 1.14 -2.33
CA LEU A 360 -6.50 0.61 -3.68
C LEU A 360 -6.00 -0.83 -3.62
N GLU A 361 -6.81 -1.76 -4.08
CA GLU A 361 -6.54 -3.19 -3.90
C GLU A 361 -6.53 -3.90 -5.24
N SER A 362 -5.68 -4.91 -5.39
CA SER A 362 -5.74 -5.82 -6.53
C SER A 362 -5.59 -7.26 -6.10
N SER A 363 -6.26 -8.16 -6.82
CA SER A 363 -6.22 -9.59 -6.58
C SER A 363 -5.71 -10.35 -7.82
N SER A 364 -4.94 -11.41 -7.60
CA SER A 364 -4.69 -12.40 -8.64
C SER A 364 -5.95 -13.22 -8.91
N PRO A 365 -6.02 -13.94 -10.03
CA PRO A 365 -6.99 -15.04 -10.20
C PRO A 365 -6.96 -16.02 -9.03
N ALA A 366 -8.02 -16.80 -8.89
CA ALA A 366 -8.07 -17.98 -8.02
C ALA A 366 -7.04 -19.01 -8.52
N LEU A 367 -6.09 -19.37 -7.66
CA LEU A 367 -4.88 -20.11 -8.05
C LEU A 367 -5.05 -21.62 -7.82
N SER A 368 -5.20 -22.37 -8.90
CA SER A 368 -5.16 -23.83 -8.90
C SER A 368 -3.71 -24.28 -9.14
N LEU A 369 -2.98 -24.61 -8.08
CA LEU A 369 -1.55 -24.93 -8.14
C LEU A 369 -1.29 -26.38 -7.75
N ALA A 370 -0.70 -27.15 -8.67
CA ALA A 370 -0.13 -28.45 -8.34
C ALA A 370 1.01 -28.30 -7.33
N SER A 371 1.38 -29.41 -6.67
CA SER A 371 2.56 -29.44 -5.80
C SER A 371 3.82 -28.96 -6.55
N GLY A 372 4.54 -28.00 -5.95
CA GLY A 372 5.72 -27.35 -6.52
C GLY A 372 5.43 -26.26 -7.56
N ALA A 373 4.19 -26.11 -8.04
CA ALA A 373 3.82 -25.04 -8.96
C ALA A 373 3.73 -23.69 -8.25
N ASN A 374 3.87 -22.60 -9.01
CA ASN A 374 3.78 -21.25 -8.50
C ASN A 374 2.94 -20.35 -9.41
N ALA A 375 2.53 -19.22 -8.86
CA ALA A 375 1.87 -18.14 -9.59
C ALA A 375 2.38 -16.79 -9.09
N GLU A 376 2.27 -15.79 -9.94
CA GLU A 376 2.74 -14.43 -9.72
C GLU A 376 1.60 -13.43 -9.80
N HIS A 377 1.68 -12.38 -8.96
CA HIS A 377 0.90 -11.17 -9.10
C HIS A 377 1.78 -9.94 -8.91
N ILE A 378 1.72 -9.02 -9.86
CA ILE A 378 2.44 -7.74 -9.83
C ILE A 378 1.45 -6.64 -9.48
N HIS A 379 1.85 -5.77 -8.55
CA HIS A 379 1.17 -4.51 -8.26
C HIS A 379 2.17 -3.37 -8.34
N ARG A 380 1.75 -2.23 -8.91
CA ARG A 380 2.54 -1.00 -8.98
C ARG A 380 1.75 0.14 -8.40
N THR A 381 2.41 0.95 -7.58
CA THR A 381 1.87 2.21 -7.08
C THR A 381 2.76 3.34 -7.56
N ILE A 382 2.15 4.37 -8.15
CA ILE A 382 2.87 5.55 -8.64
C ILE A 382 2.15 6.78 -8.10
N HIS A 383 2.85 7.62 -7.36
CA HIS A 383 2.37 8.91 -6.89
C HIS A 383 2.98 10.02 -7.71
N LEU A 384 2.13 10.93 -8.16
CA LEU A 384 2.49 12.11 -8.94
C LEU A 384 2.00 13.35 -8.22
N SER A 385 2.87 14.34 -8.04
CA SER A 385 2.53 15.64 -7.45
C SER A 385 3.14 16.78 -8.29
N GLY A 386 2.44 17.90 -8.35
CA GLY A 386 2.89 19.04 -9.14
C GLY A 386 1.78 20.01 -9.52
N PRO A 387 1.99 20.85 -10.55
CA PRO A 387 0.98 21.76 -11.05
C PRO A 387 -0.28 21.04 -11.51
N VAL A 388 -1.45 21.59 -11.14
CA VAL A 388 -2.76 20.96 -11.41
C VAL A 388 -3.02 20.77 -12.91
N ASP A 389 -2.59 21.70 -13.76
CA ASP A 389 -2.70 21.59 -15.22
C ASP A 389 -1.91 20.39 -15.76
N LYS A 390 -0.70 20.13 -15.23
CA LYS A 390 0.11 18.98 -15.62
C LYS A 390 -0.47 17.65 -15.13
N LEU A 391 -0.95 17.61 -13.90
CA LEU A 391 -1.68 16.45 -13.39
C LEU A 391 -2.96 16.17 -14.18
N ASN A 392 -3.64 17.24 -14.62
CA ASN A 392 -4.83 17.12 -15.47
C ASN A 392 -4.51 16.55 -16.86
N GLU A 393 -3.40 16.93 -17.49
CA GLU A 393 -2.92 16.33 -18.74
C GLU A 393 -2.69 14.81 -18.58
N ILE A 394 -2.11 14.41 -17.45
CA ILE A 394 -1.86 12.99 -17.14
C ILE A 394 -3.18 12.25 -16.91
N SER A 395 -4.10 12.81 -16.12
CA SER A 395 -5.42 12.22 -15.86
C SER A 395 -6.21 12.01 -17.15
N LEU A 396 -6.22 12.99 -18.05
CA LEU A 396 -6.84 12.88 -19.36
C LEU A 396 -6.25 11.74 -20.20
N LYS A 397 -4.94 11.54 -20.17
CA LYS A 397 -4.28 10.46 -20.91
C LYS A 397 -4.56 9.08 -20.33
N LEU A 398 -4.53 8.93 -19.00
CA LEU A 398 -4.64 7.63 -18.33
C LEU A 398 -6.08 7.19 -18.15
N PHE A 399 -6.98 8.11 -17.81
CA PHE A 399 -8.37 7.82 -17.46
C PHE A 399 -9.39 8.40 -18.46
N GLY A 400 -8.96 9.28 -19.37
CA GLY A 400 -9.86 10.02 -20.25
C GLY A 400 -10.69 11.10 -19.54
N LEU A 401 -10.30 11.50 -18.33
CA LEU A 401 -11.07 12.39 -17.43
C LEU A 401 -10.22 13.53 -16.92
N SER A 402 -10.83 14.72 -16.86
CA SER A 402 -10.21 15.85 -16.19
C SER A 402 -10.23 15.69 -14.67
N LEU A 403 -9.31 16.36 -13.98
CA LEU A 403 -9.27 16.33 -12.50
C LEU A 403 -10.55 16.90 -11.88
N ASP A 404 -11.25 17.81 -12.57
CA ASP A 404 -12.54 18.33 -12.08
C ASP A 404 -13.64 17.28 -12.14
N GLN A 405 -13.59 16.36 -13.10
CA GLN A 405 -14.51 15.21 -13.15
C GLN A 405 -14.22 14.18 -12.07
N LEU A 406 -13.02 14.21 -11.45
CA LEU A 406 -12.66 13.33 -10.33
C LEU A 406 -13.11 13.86 -8.96
N LYS A 407 -13.87 14.95 -8.92
CA LYS A 407 -14.44 15.56 -7.69
C LYS A 407 -15.89 15.13 -7.51
N PHE A 408 -16.30 14.89 -6.24
CA PHE A 408 -17.70 14.66 -5.90
C PHE A 408 -18.49 15.95 -5.87
#